data_20aecc2b7cca625b3861c43c6ad30590
#
_entry.id   20aecc2b7cca625b3861c43c6ad30590
#
_cell.length_a   1.000
_cell.length_b   1.000
_cell.length_c   1.000
_cell.angle_alpha   90.00
_cell.angle_beta   90.00
_cell.angle_gamma   90.00
#
_symmetry.space_group_name_H-M   'P 1'
#
loop_
_entity.id
_entity.type
_entity.pdbx_description
1 polymer ?
#
loop_
_entity_poly.entity_id
_entity_poly.type
_entity_poly.pdbx_seq_one_letter_code
_entity_poly.pdbx_strand_id
1 'polypeptide(L)'
;SLAFGIGANTAIFSLFNQMLLKPLPVAAPDELVNLSAPGPKPGSQSCNQAGDCDAVFSYPMFRDLQKEGRVFAGLAAHRLFGANLSYQGQTQNGDAMLVSGSYFPTLGLAPALGRLLGPGDDAKAGESLVAVLAHDYW
;
A
#
# COMPACT_ATOMS: atom_id res chain seq x y z
N SER A 1 -12.65 -9.64 40.13
CA SER A 1 -14.08 -9.70 39.89
C SER A 1 -14.35 -10.16 38.46
N LEU A 2 -15.44 -10.87 38.28
CA LEU A 2 -15.84 -11.51 37.01
C LEU A 2 -15.95 -10.50 35.84
N ALA A 3 -16.48 -9.31 36.11
CA ALA A 3 -16.64 -8.25 35.13
C ALA A 3 -15.33 -7.78 34.50
N PHE A 4 -14.26 -7.73 35.28
CA PHE A 4 -12.94 -7.31 34.79
C PHE A 4 -12.31 -8.39 33.87
N GLY A 5 -12.50 -9.66 34.22
CA GLY A 5 -12.00 -10.78 33.40
C GLY A 5 -12.74 -10.90 32.06
N ILE A 6 -14.05 -10.71 32.04
CA ILE A 6 -14.84 -10.72 30.82
C ILE A 6 -14.50 -9.51 29.95
N GLY A 7 -14.39 -8.32 30.55
CA GLY A 7 -14.07 -7.09 29.82
C GLY A 7 -12.70 -7.14 29.14
N ALA A 8 -11.68 -7.63 29.83
CA ALA A 8 -10.33 -7.77 29.26
C ALA A 8 -10.30 -8.77 28.09
N ASN A 9 -10.93 -9.93 28.24
CA ASN A 9 -11.01 -10.93 27.16
C ASN A 9 -11.77 -10.43 25.95
N THR A 10 -12.87 -9.71 26.16
CA THR A 10 -13.65 -9.11 25.07
C THR A 10 -12.85 -8.04 24.31
N ALA A 11 -12.11 -7.19 25.02
CA ALA A 11 -11.27 -6.17 24.40
C ALA A 11 -10.14 -6.80 23.57
N ILE A 12 -9.46 -7.80 24.10
CA ILE A 12 -8.40 -8.53 23.40
C ILE A 12 -8.99 -9.23 22.17
N PHE A 13 -10.11 -9.91 22.30
CA PHE A 13 -10.75 -10.59 21.18
C PHE A 13 -11.21 -9.61 20.09
N SER A 14 -11.75 -8.44 20.46
CA SER A 14 -12.15 -7.41 19.52
C SER A 14 -10.95 -6.87 18.72
N LEU A 15 -9.83 -6.67 19.42
CA LEU A 15 -8.58 -6.24 18.79
C LEU A 15 -8.05 -7.29 17.79
N PHE A 16 -8.02 -8.56 18.23
CA PHE A 16 -7.63 -9.69 17.37
C PHE A 16 -8.56 -9.84 16.16
N ASN A 17 -9.86 -9.72 16.35
CA ASN A 17 -10.83 -9.80 15.26
C ASN A 17 -10.63 -8.69 14.23
N GLN A 18 -10.37 -7.46 14.68
CA GLN A 18 -10.14 -6.34 13.77
C GLN A 18 -8.82 -6.43 13.01
N MET A 19 -7.76 -6.95 13.63
CA MET A 19 -6.41 -6.97 13.05
C MET A 19 -6.12 -8.23 12.23
N LEU A 20 -6.66 -9.39 12.61
CA LEU A 20 -6.28 -10.68 12.04
C LEU A 20 -7.42 -11.40 11.30
N LEU A 21 -8.66 -11.20 11.72
CA LEU A 21 -9.79 -11.97 11.18
C LEU A 21 -10.63 -11.17 10.19
N LYS A 22 -10.56 -9.83 10.23
CA LYS A 22 -11.31 -9.01 9.29
C LYS A 22 -10.56 -8.98 7.94
N PRO A 23 -11.16 -9.47 6.87
CA PRO A 23 -10.54 -9.41 5.55
C PRO A 23 -10.32 -7.95 5.13
N LEU A 24 -9.31 -7.72 4.29
CA LEU A 24 -9.09 -6.42 3.69
C LEU A 24 -10.35 -5.96 2.92
N PRO A 25 -10.73 -4.68 2.98
CA PRO A 25 -11.90 -4.16 2.29
C PRO A 25 -11.63 -3.96 0.79
N VAL A 26 -11.25 -5.02 0.11
CA VAL A 26 -10.95 -5.08 -1.33
C VAL A 26 -11.77 -6.17 -2.00
N ALA A 27 -11.87 -6.16 -3.33
CA ALA A 27 -12.76 -7.05 -4.07
C ALA A 27 -12.46 -8.55 -3.87
N ALA A 28 -11.19 -8.94 -3.80
CA ALA A 28 -10.76 -10.32 -3.67
C ALA A 28 -9.55 -10.43 -2.71
N PRO A 29 -9.76 -10.29 -1.40
CA PRO A 29 -8.65 -10.26 -0.44
C PRO A 29 -7.85 -11.57 -0.41
N ASP A 30 -8.51 -12.71 -0.63
CA ASP A 30 -7.88 -14.03 -0.60
C ASP A 30 -7.00 -14.32 -1.84
N GLU A 31 -7.13 -13.53 -2.89
CA GLU A 31 -6.32 -13.64 -4.11
C GLU A 31 -5.07 -12.73 -4.06
N LEU A 32 -4.99 -11.85 -3.05
CA LEU A 32 -3.86 -10.95 -2.89
C LEU A 32 -2.67 -11.66 -2.24
N VAL A 33 -1.51 -11.53 -2.87
CA VAL A 33 -0.25 -12.05 -2.34
C VAL A 33 0.81 -10.97 -2.32
N ASN A 34 1.56 -10.90 -1.24
CA ASN A 34 2.77 -10.08 -1.18
C ASN A 34 3.95 -10.87 -1.74
N LEU A 35 4.57 -10.30 -2.76
CA LEU A 35 5.79 -10.86 -3.32
C LEU A 35 7.00 -10.39 -2.54
N SER A 36 7.91 -11.29 -2.29
CA SER A 36 9.20 -11.03 -1.64
C SER A 36 10.31 -11.56 -2.53
N ALA A 37 11.42 -10.83 -2.59
CA ALA A 37 12.61 -11.23 -3.33
C ALA A 37 13.78 -11.39 -2.35
N PRO A 38 13.86 -12.49 -1.60
CA PRO A 38 14.93 -12.69 -0.62
C PRO A 38 16.30 -12.84 -1.28
N GLY A 39 17.33 -12.37 -0.59
CA GLY A 39 18.72 -12.52 -0.97
C GLY A 39 19.40 -11.22 -1.41
N PRO A 40 20.74 -11.28 -1.57
CA PRO A 40 21.53 -10.11 -1.94
C PRO A 40 21.18 -9.64 -3.35
N LYS A 41 21.04 -8.33 -3.51
CA LYS A 41 20.75 -7.70 -4.80
C LYS A 41 21.89 -6.75 -5.16
N PRO A 42 22.38 -6.77 -6.40
CA PRO A 42 23.39 -5.81 -6.84
C PRO A 42 22.80 -4.40 -6.90
N GLY A 43 23.59 -3.41 -6.52
CA GLY A 43 23.23 -2.00 -6.59
C GLY A 43 22.79 -1.40 -5.27
N SER A 44 22.41 -0.11 -5.32
CA SER A 44 21.90 0.63 -4.17
C SER A 44 20.41 0.35 -3.97
N GLN A 45 20.03 0.06 -2.74
CA GLN A 45 18.64 -0.16 -2.34
C GLN A 45 18.21 0.95 -1.36
N SER A 46 17.04 1.52 -1.58
CA SER A 46 16.38 2.40 -0.63
C SER A 46 15.17 1.68 -0.06
N CYS A 47 15.32 1.15 1.12
CA CYS A 47 14.32 0.34 1.80
C CYS A 47 13.67 1.04 3.00
N ASN A 48 13.97 2.31 3.25
CA ASN A 48 13.34 3.08 4.30
C ASN A 48 11.82 2.93 4.26
N GLN A 49 11.22 2.46 5.34
CA GLN A 49 9.78 2.23 5.49
C GLN A 49 9.14 1.23 4.49
N ALA A 50 9.95 0.58 3.65
CA ALA A 50 9.46 -0.44 2.71
C ALA A 50 9.50 -1.86 3.28
N GLY A 51 10.04 -2.03 4.49
CA GLY A 51 10.24 -3.32 5.13
C GLY A 51 11.69 -3.79 5.08
N ASP A 52 11.90 -5.10 5.06
CA ASP A 52 13.23 -5.70 5.00
C ASP A 52 13.89 -5.40 3.65
N CYS A 53 15.06 -4.75 3.71
CA CYS A 53 15.84 -4.36 2.53
C CYS A 53 16.16 -5.55 1.61
N ASP A 54 16.38 -6.72 2.19
CA ASP A 54 16.74 -7.92 1.45
C ASP A 54 15.53 -8.61 0.79
N ALA A 55 14.32 -8.19 1.13
CA ALA A 55 13.08 -8.77 0.63
C ALA A 55 12.33 -7.90 -0.39
N VAL A 56 12.67 -6.60 -0.49
CA VAL A 56 11.95 -5.66 -1.37
C VAL A 56 12.47 -5.71 -2.82
N PHE A 57 11.58 -5.34 -3.73
CA PHE A 57 11.91 -5.18 -5.15
C PHE A 57 12.35 -3.75 -5.45
N SER A 58 13.29 -3.59 -6.40
CA SER A 58 13.52 -2.30 -7.01
C SER A 58 12.42 -1.98 -8.04
N TYR A 59 12.21 -0.69 -8.33
CA TYR A 59 11.21 -0.31 -9.34
C TYR A 59 11.50 -0.90 -10.75
N PRO A 60 12.75 -0.95 -11.24
CA PRO A 60 13.05 -1.66 -12.49
C PRO A 60 12.66 -3.14 -12.46
N MET A 61 12.96 -3.87 -11.37
CA MET A 61 12.54 -5.28 -11.21
C MET A 61 11.02 -5.42 -11.27
N PHE A 62 10.29 -4.52 -10.62
CA PHE A 62 8.83 -4.50 -10.72
C PHE A 62 8.35 -4.33 -12.17
N ARG A 63 8.96 -3.40 -12.92
CA ARG A 63 8.61 -3.17 -14.32
C ARG A 63 8.90 -4.38 -15.22
N ASP A 64 9.98 -5.09 -14.95
CA ASP A 64 10.32 -6.32 -15.69
C ASP A 64 9.34 -7.46 -15.35
N LEU A 65 9.02 -7.64 -14.06
CA LEU A 65 7.98 -8.59 -13.63
C LEU A 65 6.62 -8.27 -14.26
N GLN A 66 6.27 -7.00 -14.36
CA GLN A 66 5.01 -6.57 -14.99
C GLN A 66 4.94 -6.91 -16.47
N LYS A 67 6.07 -6.83 -17.20
CA LYS A 67 6.16 -7.21 -18.63
C LYS A 67 6.07 -8.71 -18.84
N GLU A 68 6.76 -9.48 -17.98
CA GLU A 68 6.85 -10.94 -18.07
C GLU A 68 5.66 -11.66 -17.40
N GLY A 69 4.89 -10.94 -16.61
CA GLY A 69 3.90 -11.46 -15.67
C GLY A 69 2.66 -12.04 -16.30
N ARG A 70 2.77 -13.25 -16.86
CA ARG A 70 1.62 -14.05 -17.32
C ARG A 70 0.93 -14.85 -16.20
N VAL A 71 1.50 -14.83 -14.99
CA VAL A 71 1.07 -15.66 -13.87
C VAL A 71 0.05 -14.92 -13.00
N PHE A 72 0.14 -13.58 -12.95
CA PHE A 72 -0.71 -12.75 -12.12
C PHE A 72 -1.79 -12.04 -12.94
N ALA A 73 -3.00 -11.96 -12.40
CA ALA A 73 -4.08 -11.17 -12.98
C ALA A 73 -3.76 -9.65 -12.95
N GLY A 74 -3.00 -9.21 -11.94
CA GLY A 74 -2.49 -7.86 -11.80
C GLY A 74 -1.23 -7.85 -10.94
N LEU A 75 -0.35 -6.90 -11.18
CA LEU A 75 0.84 -6.67 -10.37
C LEU A 75 0.92 -5.19 -10.02
N ALA A 76 1.08 -4.90 -8.74
CA ALA A 76 1.16 -3.56 -8.22
C ALA A 76 2.37 -3.39 -7.30
N ALA A 77 2.91 -2.19 -7.25
CA ALA A 77 3.98 -1.83 -6.34
C ALA A 77 3.56 -0.68 -5.44
N HIS A 78 4.04 -0.70 -4.20
CA HIS A 78 3.85 0.40 -3.26
C HIS A 78 5.08 0.58 -2.37
N ARG A 79 5.23 1.80 -1.84
CA ARG A 79 6.27 2.15 -0.88
C ARG A 79 5.76 3.22 0.07
N LEU A 80 5.81 2.96 1.37
CA LEU A 80 5.49 3.94 2.41
C LEU A 80 6.62 4.96 2.58
N PHE A 81 6.27 6.20 2.90
CA PHE A 81 7.20 7.25 3.28
C PHE A 81 6.50 8.31 4.14
N GLY A 82 7.24 8.99 5.00
CA GLY A 82 6.74 10.15 5.72
C GLY A 82 6.61 11.36 4.79
N ALA A 83 5.48 12.02 4.79
CA ALA A 83 5.21 13.19 3.97
C ALA A 83 4.82 14.39 4.83
N ASN A 84 5.25 15.57 4.40
CA ASN A 84 4.79 16.84 4.96
C ASN A 84 3.86 17.47 3.91
N LEU A 85 2.58 17.57 4.25
CA LEU A 85 1.58 18.17 3.38
C LEU A 85 1.27 19.58 3.86
N SER A 86 1.36 20.54 2.95
CA SER A 86 1.05 21.93 3.26
C SER A 86 -0.14 22.40 2.45
N TYR A 87 -1.14 22.92 3.15
CA TYR A 87 -2.34 23.49 2.55
C TYR A 87 -2.72 24.76 3.31
N GLN A 88 -2.99 25.86 2.58
CA GLN A 88 -3.37 27.17 3.15
C GLN A 88 -2.43 27.69 4.27
N GLY A 89 -1.13 27.43 4.15
CA GLY A 89 -0.13 27.87 5.12
C GLY A 89 -0.01 27.02 6.38
N GLN A 90 -0.79 25.95 6.49
CA GLN A 90 -0.67 24.94 7.55
C GLN A 90 0.05 23.72 7.01
N THR A 91 1.02 23.21 7.77
CA THR A 91 1.76 22.00 7.43
C THR A 91 1.39 20.91 8.41
N GLN A 92 1.02 19.76 7.89
CA GLN A 92 0.75 18.54 8.64
C GLN A 92 1.71 17.43 8.23
N ASN A 93 2.24 16.74 9.22
CA ASN A 93 3.03 15.53 9.00
C ASN A 93 2.07 14.36 8.88
N GLY A 94 2.31 13.49 7.93
CA GLY A 94 1.50 12.30 7.73
C GLY A 94 2.28 11.20 7.03
N ASP A 95 1.67 10.05 6.96
CA ASP A 95 2.17 8.94 6.18
C ASP A 95 1.62 9.00 4.76
N ALA A 96 2.48 8.77 3.79
CA ALA A 96 2.12 8.70 2.39
C ALA A 96 2.64 7.41 1.76
N MET A 97 2.08 7.07 0.63
CA MET A 97 2.45 5.88 -0.11
C MET A 97 2.67 6.22 -1.57
N LEU A 98 3.86 5.95 -2.08
CA LEU A 98 4.07 5.89 -3.53
C LEU A 98 3.47 4.59 -4.04
N VAL A 99 2.69 4.67 -5.10
CA VAL A 99 2.04 3.51 -5.70
C VAL A 99 2.24 3.51 -7.21
N SER A 100 2.30 2.30 -7.79
CA SER A 100 2.26 2.16 -9.25
C SER A 100 0.89 2.50 -9.80
N GLY A 101 0.79 2.86 -11.06
CA GLY A 101 -0.49 3.13 -11.73
C GLY A 101 -1.44 1.93 -11.77
N SER A 102 -0.92 0.72 -11.59
CA SER A 102 -1.71 -0.52 -11.47
C SER A 102 -2.25 -0.78 -10.08
N TYR A 103 -1.88 -0.01 -9.05
CA TYR A 103 -2.19 -0.30 -7.66
C TYR A 103 -3.69 -0.39 -7.38
N PHE A 104 -4.43 0.68 -7.65
CA PHE A 104 -5.86 0.71 -7.40
C PHE A 104 -6.66 -0.26 -8.29
N PRO A 105 -6.35 -0.39 -9.60
CA PRO A 105 -6.95 -1.42 -10.42
C PRO A 105 -6.74 -2.84 -9.92
N THR A 106 -5.53 -3.18 -9.46
CA THR A 106 -5.22 -4.51 -8.90
C THR A 106 -6.01 -4.80 -7.63
N LEU A 107 -6.24 -3.79 -6.79
CA LEU A 107 -7.05 -3.93 -5.58
C LEU A 107 -8.56 -3.87 -5.84
N GLY A 108 -8.98 -3.49 -7.05
CA GLY A 108 -10.40 -3.34 -7.40
C GLY A 108 -11.09 -2.22 -6.64
N LEU A 109 -10.36 -1.16 -6.27
CA LEU A 109 -10.91 -0.05 -5.50
C LEU A 109 -11.59 0.99 -6.39
N ALA A 110 -12.69 1.55 -5.89
CA ALA A 110 -13.39 2.66 -6.50
C ALA A 110 -13.17 3.96 -5.70
N PRO A 111 -13.12 5.13 -6.36
CA PRO A 111 -13.00 6.40 -5.66
C PRO A 111 -14.32 6.78 -4.99
N ALA A 112 -14.25 7.41 -3.81
CA ALA A 112 -15.42 8.05 -3.22
C ALA A 112 -15.77 9.36 -3.93
N LEU A 113 -14.74 10.10 -4.37
CA LEU A 113 -14.86 11.34 -5.12
C LEU A 113 -13.69 11.46 -6.10
N GLY A 114 -13.95 12.02 -7.28
CA GLY A 114 -12.92 12.23 -8.30
C GLY A 114 -12.48 10.93 -8.98
N ARG A 115 -11.17 10.72 -9.11
CA ARG A 115 -10.60 9.52 -9.73
C ARG A 115 -9.43 8.96 -8.93
N LEU A 116 -9.16 7.68 -9.09
CA LEU A 116 -7.95 7.03 -8.61
C LEU A 116 -6.81 7.12 -9.65
N LEU A 117 -5.59 6.85 -9.21
CA LEU A 117 -4.46 6.70 -10.11
C LEU A 117 -4.65 5.48 -11.01
N GLY A 118 -4.25 5.62 -12.25
CA GLY A 118 -4.30 4.57 -13.25
C GLY A 118 -2.97 4.39 -13.98
N PRO A 119 -2.87 3.39 -14.89
CA PRO A 119 -1.64 3.11 -15.61
C PRO A 119 -1.07 4.30 -16.41
N GLY A 120 -1.93 5.22 -16.83
CA GLY A 120 -1.50 6.44 -17.53
C GLY A 120 -0.75 7.43 -16.62
N ASP A 121 -1.01 7.41 -15.32
CA ASP A 121 -0.34 8.30 -14.36
C ASP A 121 1.09 7.85 -14.02
N ASP A 122 1.45 6.61 -14.37
CA ASP A 122 2.76 5.98 -14.13
C ASP A 122 3.54 5.73 -15.44
N ALA A 123 3.13 6.35 -16.54
CA ALA A 123 3.76 6.13 -17.84
C ALA A 123 5.18 6.69 -17.91
N LYS A 124 5.39 7.89 -17.37
CA LYS A 124 6.71 8.56 -17.31
C LYS A 124 6.92 9.23 -15.97
N ALA A 125 8.13 9.15 -15.47
CA ALA A 125 8.53 9.80 -14.24
C ALA A 125 8.34 11.32 -14.31
N GLY A 126 7.61 11.89 -13.32
CA GLY A 126 7.41 13.33 -13.19
C GLY A 126 6.35 13.95 -14.10
N GLU A 127 5.68 13.19 -14.96
CA GLU A 127 4.60 13.71 -15.80
C GLU A 127 3.28 13.91 -15.04
N SER A 128 3.00 13.06 -14.07
CA SER A 128 1.74 13.07 -13.34
C SER A 128 1.97 13.54 -11.90
N LEU A 129 1.62 14.79 -11.62
CA LEU A 129 1.71 15.39 -10.28
C LEU A 129 0.32 15.30 -9.61
N VAL A 130 -0.14 14.10 -9.33
CA VAL A 130 -1.44 13.81 -8.74
C VAL A 130 -1.30 12.99 -7.49
N ALA A 131 -2.22 13.20 -6.54
CA ALA A 131 -2.30 12.43 -5.31
C ALA A 131 -3.75 12.01 -5.07
N VAL A 132 -3.91 10.87 -4.41
CA VAL A 132 -5.19 10.40 -3.88
C VAL A 132 -5.13 10.57 -2.37
N LEU A 133 -6.08 11.29 -1.81
CA LEU A 133 -6.19 11.48 -0.37
C LEU A 133 -7.05 10.38 0.24
N ALA A 134 -6.65 9.90 1.42
CA ALA A 134 -7.51 9.05 2.21
C ALA A 134 -8.73 9.85 2.71
N HIS A 135 -9.88 9.19 2.87
CA HIS A 135 -11.11 9.84 3.31
C HIS A 135 -10.95 10.58 4.65
N ASP A 136 -10.22 9.99 5.59
CA ASP A 136 -10.02 10.56 6.92
C ASP A 136 -9.06 11.75 6.91
N TYR A 137 -8.31 11.94 5.82
CA TYR A 137 -7.40 13.06 5.64
C TYR A 137 -8.07 14.26 4.95
N TRP A 138 -9.12 14.00 4.17
CA TRP A 138 -9.85 14.99 3.38
C TRP A 138 -10.93 15.68 4.22
#